data_823aae6a6098585f3b8c451f7480f7ba
#
_entry.id   823aae6a6098585f3b8c451f7480f7ba
#
_cell.length_a   1.000
_cell.length_b   1.000
_cell.length_c   1.000
_cell.angle_alpha   90.00
_cell.angle_beta   90.00
_cell.angle_gamma   90.00
#
_symmetry.space_group_name_H-M   'P 1'
#
loop_
_entity.id
_entity.type
_entity.pdbx_description
1 polymer ?
#
loop_
_entity_poly.entity_id
_entity_poly.type
_entity_poly.pdbx_seq_one_letter_code
_entity_poly.pdbx_strand_id
1 'polypeptide(L)'
;MDTYNTAATSTQSAGHTNGRAESVDTHCSGDELLLDADSERVPTLSVVMPTLNEEEGIGECIRRIKNALEELQVYGEIVVSDDSEDKTPEIAREMGAIVVTPDKKGYGYAYLYAFDRVRGDIIAMGDADTTYDFEELPKLYDLVENGEADMAMGSRLQGEILDGSMPALHQYIGNPLLTKFLNVFYKAGVSDAHSGMRVFTREAYQTMNPSSTGMEFASEMIMRAGAENLVIKELPITYHPREGEANLESLPDGWRHVKFMLVNAPGYLFSAPGITLALAGVLVMAVALSDVSINGATLGVNSMIAGGLFAIVGVQVSLFGAFATIAGEPIRSAGDPLTTVLVDKINLEHGATGGLLIFTAGAAYSAYVVWQWAASGYAVVPIAETNVLALTAVVLGVQIVFSSFLLSVLVETN
;
A
#
# COMPACT_ATOMS: atom_id res chain seq x y z
N MET A 1 44.70 41.11 -32.73
CA MET A 1 45.49 40.98 -31.49
C MET A 1 44.50 40.76 -30.39
N ASP A 2 44.64 39.63 -29.84
CA ASP A 2 44.18 39.01 -28.63
C ASP A 2 43.14 37.92 -28.74
N THR A 3 43.69 36.74 -28.72
CA THR A 3 43.07 35.43 -28.69
C THR A 3 42.53 35.16 -27.30
N TYR A 4 41.21 34.90 -27.17
CA TYR A 4 40.63 34.28 -25.96
C TYR A 4 40.47 32.80 -26.16
N ASN A 5 41.22 32.05 -25.41
CA ASN A 5 41.25 30.61 -25.32
C ASN A 5 40.11 30.17 -24.38
N THR A 6 39.07 29.51 -24.88
CA THR A 6 37.99 28.92 -24.09
C THR A 6 38.31 27.46 -23.83
N ALA A 7 38.69 27.16 -22.61
CA ALA A 7 38.84 25.78 -22.13
C ALA A 7 37.46 25.11 -22.00
N ALA A 8 37.26 24.07 -22.79
CA ALA A 8 36.13 23.18 -22.64
C ALA A 8 36.33 22.25 -21.46
N THR A 9 35.50 22.38 -20.44
CA THR A 9 35.41 21.46 -19.30
C THR A 9 34.66 20.23 -19.76
N SER A 10 35.38 19.12 -19.93
CA SER A 10 34.80 17.81 -20.17
C SER A 10 34.22 17.27 -18.86
N THR A 11 32.90 17.25 -18.73
CA THR A 11 32.19 16.47 -17.76
C THR A 11 32.37 14.98 -18.10
N GLN A 12 33.17 14.29 -17.31
CA GLN A 12 33.19 12.83 -17.29
C GLN A 12 31.85 12.35 -16.71
N SER A 13 31.03 11.73 -17.56
CA SER A 13 29.96 10.88 -17.13
C SER A 13 30.59 9.65 -16.45
N ALA A 14 30.27 9.45 -15.17
CA ALA A 14 30.56 8.20 -14.50
C ALA A 14 29.76 7.10 -15.19
N GLY A 15 30.46 6.27 -15.97
CA GLY A 15 29.90 5.07 -16.53
C GLY A 15 29.58 4.09 -15.38
N HIS A 16 28.31 3.75 -15.26
CA HIS A 16 27.92 2.57 -14.52
C HIS A 16 28.62 1.37 -15.21
N THR A 17 29.60 0.82 -14.54
CA THR A 17 30.11 -0.51 -14.88
C THR A 17 29.02 -1.50 -14.49
N ASN A 18 28.19 -1.89 -15.47
CA ASN A 18 27.43 -3.13 -15.39
C ASN A 18 28.43 -4.25 -15.07
N GLY A 19 28.35 -4.80 -13.87
CA GLY A 19 28.96 -6.05 -13.54
C GLY A 19 28.31 -7.11 -14.40
N ARG A 20 28.87 -7.35 -15.57
CA ARG A 20 28.47 -8.44 -16.46
C ARG A 20 28.67 -9.72 -15.67
N ALA A 21 27.61 -10.48 -15.44
CA ALA A 21 27.69 -11.82 -14.87
C ALA A 21 28.86 -12.55 -15.55
N GLU A 22 29.82 -13.07 -14.78
CA GLU A 22 30.86 -13.94 -15.33
C GLU A 22 30.17 -15.13 -16.00
N SER A 23 30.28 -15.22 -17.32
CA SER A 23 29.74 -16.34 -18.08
C SER A 23 30.42 -17.60 -17.60
N VAL A 24 29.63 -18.56 -17.14
CA VAL A 24 30.13 -19.91 -16.77
C VAL A 24 30.49 -20.63 -18.07
N ASP A 25 31.78 -20.85 -18.31
CA ASP A 25 32.30 -21.43 -19.55
C ASP A 25 32.00 -22.95 -19.68
N THR A 26 31.46 -23.59 -18.63
CA THR A 26 31.00 -24.98 -18.58
C THR A 26 29.60 -25.02 -18.00
N HIS A 27 28.74 -25.89 -18.55
CA HIS A 27 27.40 -26.13 -18.01
C HIS A 27 27.54 -26.73 -16.61
N CYS A 28 27.28 -25.91 -15.56
CA CYS A 28 27.36 -26.33 -14.17
C CYS A 28 25.98 -26.85 -13.72
N SER A 29 26.00 -27.88 -12.87
CA SER A 29 24.80 -28.40 -12.24
C SER A 29 24.29 -27.42 -11.19
N GLY A 30 23.00 -27.50 -10.85
CA GLY A 30 22.39 -26.66 -9.82
C GLY A 30 23.08 -26.78 -8.45
N ASP A 31 23.64 -27.94 -8.12
CA ASP A 31 24.44 -28.15 -6.89
C ASP A 31 25.75 -27.36 -6.90
N GLU A 32 26.43 -27.25 -8.06
CA GLU A 32 27.67 -26.47 -8.21
C GLU A 32 27.41 -24.96 -8.22
N LEU A 33 26.22 -24.55 -8.61
CA LEU A 33 25.79 -23.14 -8.67
C LEU A 33 25.25 -22.64 -7.34
N LEU A 34 24.84 -23.54 -6.43
CA LEU A 34 24.36 -23.19 -5.12
C LEU A 34 25.51 -22.84 -4.18
N LEU A 35 25.53 -21.64 -3.65
CA LEU A 35 26.55 -21.12 -2.74
C LEU A 35 26.10 -21.26 -1.27
N ASP A 36 26.99 -21.72 -0.44
CA ASP A 36 26.83 -21.76 1.02
C ASP A 36 27.09 -20.40 1.68
N ALA A 37 26.90 -20.34 3.00
CA ALA A 37 27.10 -19.12 3.79
C ALA A 37 28.56 -18.66 3.84
N ASP A 38 29.51 -19.58 3.72
CA ASP A 38 30.94 -19.32 3.85
C ASP A 38 31.61 -19.05 2.49
N SER A 39 30.86 -19.12 1.40
CA SER A 39 31.37 -18.86 0.06
C SER A 39 31.86 -17.43 -0.09
N GLU A 40 33.11 -17.26 -0.56
CA GLU A 40 33.68 -15.96 -0.93
C GLU A 40 33.04 -15.37 -2.19
N ARG A 41 32.38 -16.21 -3.00
CA ARG A 41 31.68 -15.76 -4.20
C ARG A 41 30.34 -15.12 -3.83
N VAL A 42 30.04 -13.98 -4.44
CA VAL A 42 28.76 -13.30 -4.28
C VAL A 42 27.73 -13.95 -5.21
N PRO A 43 26.57 -14.38 -4.70
CA PRO A 43 25.50 -14.90 -5.55
C PRO A 43 24.89 -13.77 -6.40
N THR A 44 24.44 -14.09 -7.59
CA THR A 44 23.64 -13.18 -8.42
C THR A 44 22.19 -13.17 -7.94
N LEU A 45 21.68 -14.35 -7.56
CA LEU A 45 20.29 -14.56 -7.13
C LEU A 45 20.25 -15.10 -5.70
N SER A 46 19.44 -14.48 -4.83
CA SER A 46 19.10 -15.00 -3.52
C SER A 46 17.63 -15.43 -3.49
N VAL A 47 17.35 -16.70 -3.25
CA VAL A 47 15.98 -17.21 -3.11
C VAL A 47 15.63 -17.34 -1.64
N VAL A 48 14.55 -16.71 -1.20
CA VAL A 48 14.12 -16.66 0.20
C VAL A 48 12.79 -17.40 0.38
N MET A 49 12.76 -18.31 1.34
CA MET A 49 11.55 -19.04 1.74
C MET A 49 11.36 -18.97 3.26
N PRO A 50 10.22 -18.46 3.75
CA PRO A 50 9.82 -18.62 5.15
C PRO A 50 9.25 -20.02 5.36
N THR A 51 9.56 -20.65 6.49
CA THR A 51 9.06 -22.00 6.81
C THR A 51 8.51 -22.09 8.21
N LEU A 52 7.43 -22.88 8.34
CA LEU A 52 6.84 -23.28 9.61
C LEU A 52 6.21 -24.68 9.45
N ASN A 53 6.96 -25.74 9.77
CA ASN A 53 6.56 -27.14 9.63
C ASN A 53 6.22 -27.53 8.18
N GLU A 54 7.20 -27.39 7.29
CA GLU A 54 7.11 -27.69 5.86
C GLU A 54 8.03 -28.88 5.47
N GLU A 55 8.20 -29.86 6.38
CA GLU A 55 9.13 -31.01 6.13
C GLU A 55 8.74 -31.83 4.90
N GLU A 56 7.45 -31.82 4.50
CA GLU A 56 6.97 -32.54 3.34
C GLU A 56 7.31 -31.82 2.00
N GLY A 57 7.31 -30.47 1.98
CA GLY A 57 7.46 -29.66 0.76
C GLY A 57 8.85 -29.08 0.54
N ILE A 58 9.60 -28.75 1.63
CA ILE A 58 10.86 -27.97 1.53
C ILE A 58 11.91 -28.63 0.63
N GLY A 59 12.03 -29.96 0.67
CA GLY A 59 13.01 -30.68 -0.15
C GLY A 59 12.74 -30.55 -1.65
N GLU A 60 11.49 -30.64 -2.06
CA GLU A 60 11.08 -30.45 -3.44
C GLU A 60 11.27 -29.01 -3.91
N CYS A 61 10.95 -28.02 -3.06
CA CYS A 61 11.18 -26.61 -3.37
C CYS A 61 12.67 -26.32 -3.61
N ILE A 62 13.57 -26.80 -2.75
CA ILE A 62 15.01 -26.63 -2.91
C ILE A 62 15.50 -27.31 -4.20
N ARG A 63 15.02 -28.52 -4.51
CA ARG A 63 15.37 -29.22 -5.76
C ARG A 63 14.98 -28.40 -7.00
N ARG A 64 13.75 -27.85 -7.03
CA ARG A 64 13.28 -27.01 -8.13
C ARG A 64 14.07 -25.71 -8.26
N ILE A 65 14.46 -25.08 -7.14
CA ILE A 65 15.33 -23.91 -7.17
C ILE A 65 16.70 -24.25 -7.77
N LYS A 66 17.30 -25.41 -7.43
CA LYS A 66 18.54 -25.86 -8.04
C LYS A 66 18.40 -26.05 -9.55
N ASN A 67 17.29 -26.65 -10.02
CA ASN A 67 16.99 -26.75 -11.45
C ASN A 67 16.87 -25.38 -12.12
N ALA A 68 16.25 -24.40 -11.46
CA ALA A 68 16.18 -23.04 -11.97
C ALA A 68 17.55 -22.35 -12.04
N LEU A 69 18.44 -22.55 -11.05
CA LEU A 69 19.83 -22.06 -11.10
C LEU A 69 20.61 -22.71 -12.25
N GLU A 70 20.39 -24.02 -12.49
CA GLU A 70 20.99 -24.74 -13.60
C GLU A 70 20.50 -24.23 -14.96
N GLU A 71 19.18 -23.93 -15.10
CA GLU A 71 18.63 -23.34 -16.33
C GLU A 71 19.21 -21.94 -16.59
N LEU A 72 19.29 -21.10 -15.55
CA LEU A 72 19.81 -19.74 -15.63
C LEU A 72 21.34 -19.69 -15.76
N GLN A 73 22.06 -20.75 -15.37
CA GLN A 73 23.52 -20.76 -15.27
C GLN A 73 24.10 -19.61 -14.44
N VAL A 74 23.44 -19.28 -13.31
CA VAL A 74 23.85 -18.23 -12.37
C VAL A 74 24.16 -18.80 -11.00
N TYR A 75 25.11 -18.20 -10.30
CA TYR A 75 25.37 -18.52 -8.90
C TYR A 75 24.25 -17.96 -8.02
N GLY A 76 23.67 -18.82 -7.20
CA GLY A 76 22.60 -18.45 -6.28
C GLY A 76 22.84 -18.94 -4.85
N GLU A 77 22.07 -18.40 -3.93
CA GLU A 77 21.93 -18.90 -2.56
C GLU A 77 20.45 -19.13 -2.24
N ILE A 78 20.17 -20.07 -1.35
CA ILE A 78 18.84 -20.32 -0.82
C ILE A 78 18.89 -19.99 0.65
N VAL A 79 18.05 -19.03 1.10
CA VAL A 79 17.93 -18.63 2.51
C VAL A 79 16.56 -19.05 3.01
N VAL A 80 16.53 -20.00 3.93
CA VAL A 80 15.33 -20.50 4.60
C VAL A 80 15.22 -19.84 5.97
N SER A 81 14.16 -19.03 6.15
CA SER A 81 13.85 -18.37 7.44
C SER A 81 12.87 -19.23 8.21
N ASP A 82 13.38 -20.02 9.16
CA ASP A 82 12.70 -21.15 9.76
C ASP A 82 12.37 -20.97 11.25
N ASP A 83 11.10 -21.23 11.62
CA ASP A 83 10.61 -21.31 13.00
C ASP A 83 9.87 -22.65 13.26
N SER A 84 10.29 -23.72 12.58
CA SER A 84 9.67 -25.05 12.61
C SER A 84 10.10 -25.85 13.85
N GLU A 85 9.22 -26.78 14.25
CA GLU A 85 9.49 -27.79 15.30
C GLU A 85 9.72 -29.20 14.72
N ASP A 86 9.54 -29.37 13.39
CA ASP A 86 9.73 -30.60 12.63
C ASP A 86 11.14 -30.68 11.99
N LYS A 87 11.32 -31.53 10.99
CA LYS A 87 12.60 -31.73 10.31
C LYS A 87 12.89 -30.72 9.20
N THR A 88 12.06 -29.72 9.01
CA THR A 88 12.24 -28.70 7.94
C THR A 88 13.68 -28.13 7.92
N PRO A 89 14.23 -27.62 9.06
CA PRO A 89 15.56 -27.00 9.04
C PRO A 89 16.70 -27.99 8.80
N GLU A 90 16.58 -29.25 9.20
CA GLU A 90 17.57 -30.30 8.94
C GLU A 90 17.60 -30.63 7.45
N ILE A 91 16.44 -30.87 6.83
CA ILE A 91 16.32 -31.16 5.38
C ILE A 91 16.89 -30.01 4.57
N ALA A 92 16.53 -28.76 4.92
CA ALA A 92 17.03 -27.60 4.19
C ALA A 92 18.56 -27.49 4.23
N ARG A 93 19.19 -27.69 5.41
CA ARG A 93 20.67 -27.67 5.56
C ARG A 93 21.34 -28.79 4.78
N GLU A 94 20.80 -30.01 4.87
CA GLU A 94 21.34 -31.17 4.14
C GLU A 94 21.32 -30.97 2.62
N MET A 95 20.38 -30.19 2.11
CA MET A 95 20.27 -29.84 0.70
C MET A 95 21.07 -28.59 0.31
N GLY A 96 21.83 -27.98 1.22
CA GLY A 96 22.72 -26.85 0.95
C GLY A 96 22.09 -25.46 1.14
N ALA A 97 20.88 -25.37 1.70
CA ALA A 97 20.28 -24.07 2.00
C ALA A 97 20.88 -23.46 3.29
N ILE A 98 20.97 -22.15 3.32
CA ILE A 98 21.33 -21.35 4.49
C ILE A 98 20.09 -21.21 5.36
N VAL A 99 20.09 -21.81 6.55
CA VAL A 99 18.95 -21.75 7.46
C VAL A 99 19.21 -20.71 8.54
N VAL A 100 18.31 -19.72 8.64
CA VAL A 100 18.30 -18.68 9.66
C VAL A 100 17.04 -18.79 10.50
N THR A 101 17.14 -18.54 11.80
CA THR A 101 15.98 -18.58 12.71
C THR A 101 15.64 -17.17 13.17
N PRO A 102 14.45 -16.64 12.81
CA PRO A 102 14.01 -15.31 13.23
C PRO A 102 13.76 -15.27 14.75
N ASP A 103 14.06 -14.14 15.38
CA ASP A 103 13.87 -13.93 16.81
C ASP A 103 12.43 -13.57 17.19
N LYS A 104 11.54 -13.37 16.20
CA LYS A 104 10.11 -13.07 16.38
C LYS A 104 9.28 -13.86 15.39
N LYS A 105 8.05 -14.15 15.80
CA LYS A 105 7.06 -14.82 14.94
C LYS A 105 6.42 -13.85 13.96
N GLY A 106 6.10 -14.36 12.78
CA GLY A 106 5.32 -13.65 11.76
C GLY A 106 5.83 -13.91 10.35
N TYR A 107 4.90 -14.11 9.43
CA TYR A 107 5.20 -14.40 8.01
C TYR A 107 6.07 -13.31 7.37
N GLY A 108 5.64 -12.05 7.47
CA GLY A 108 6.42 -10.92 6.97
C GLY A 108 7.73 -10.74 7.71
N TYR A 109 7.75 -11.00 9.04
CA TYR A 109 8.98 -10.89 9.82
C TYR A 109 10.03 -11.91 9.38
N ALA A 110 9.62 -13.14 9.04
CA ALA A 110 10.52 -14.15 8.53
C ALA A 110 11.19 -13.70 7.22
N TYR A 111 10.45 -13.07 6.30
CA TYR A 111 11.03 -12.48 5.09
C TYR A 111 11.99 -11.32 5.41
N LEU A 112 11.58 -10.36 6.23
CA LEU A 112 12.42 -9.21 6.60
C LEU A 112 13.73 -9.67 7.22
N TYR A 113 13.66 -10.66 8.14
CA TYR A 113 14.84 -11.23 8.80
C TYR A 113 15.81 -11.90 7.82
N ALA A 114 15.27 -12.60 6.81
CA ALA A 114 16.09 -13.22 5.77
C ALA A 114 16.65 -12.19 4.78
N PHE A 115 15.87 -11.19 4.35
CA PHE A 115 16.32 -10.18 3.39
C PHE A 115 17.50 -9.34 3.90
N ASP A 116 17.61 -9.13 5.20
CA ASP A 116 18.79 -8.49 5.81
C ASP A 116 20.07 -9.34 5.69
N ARG A 117 19.95 -10.63 5.31
CA ARG A 117 21.04 -11.62 5.29
C ARG A 117 21.40 -12.14 3.91
N VAL A 118 20.56 -11.87 2.91
CA VAL A 118 20.86 -12.24 1.52
C VAL A 118 21.98 -11.40 0.92
N ARG A 119 22.73 -11.97 -0.01
CA ARG A 119 23.93 -11.35 -0.62
C ARG A 119 23.71 -10.94 -2.08
N GLY A 120 22.78 -11.61 -2.80
CA GLY A 120 22.52 -11.40 -4.23
C GLY A 120 21.87 -10.05 -4.53
N ASP A 121 22.11 -9.51 -5.72
CA ASP A 121 21.51 -8.25 -6.18
C ASP A 121 20.07 -8.44 -6.68
N ILE A 122 19.74 -9.66 -7.11
CA ILE A 122 18.36 -10.07 -7.43
C ILE A 122 17.87 -10.99 -6.32
N ILE A 123 16.68 -10.72 -5.83
CA ILE A 123 16.05 -11.45 -4.75
C ILE A 123 14.76 -12.07 -5.27
N ALA A 124 14.62 -13.38 -5.06
CA ALA A 124 13.37 -14.09 -5.27
C ALA A 124 12.76 -14.50 -3.94
N MET A 125 11.43 -14.51 -3.88
CA MET A 125 10.67 -15.01 -2.73
C MET A 125 9.58 -15.97 -3.18
N GLY A 126 9.23 -16.92 -2.31
CA GLY A 126 8.13 -17.86 -2.50
C GLY A 126 7.91 -18.71 -1.26
N ASP A 127 6.78 -19.41 -1.20
CA ASP A 127 6.44 -20.28 -0.09
C ASP A 127 7.04 -21.68 -0.30
N ALA A 128 7.35 -22.39 0.79
CA ALA A 128 8.04 -23.68 0.79
C ALA A 128 7.09 -24.90 0.77
N ASP A 129 5.81 -24.68 0.48
CA ASP A 129 4.71 -25.63 0.54
C ASP A 129 4.35 -26.28 -0.80
N THR A 130 5.24 -26.20 -1.78
CA THR A 130 5.10 -26.70 -3.17
C THR A 130 3.98 -26.05 -4.00
N THR A 131 3.23 -25.10 -3.46
CA THR A 131 2.17 -24.41 -4.21
C THR A 131 2.71 -23.58 -5.37
N TYR A 132 3.92 -23.05 -5.25
CA TYR A 132 4.65 -22.37 -6.32
C TYR A 132 5.68 -23.31 -6.94
N ASP A 133 5.72 -23.35 -8.28
CA ASP A 133 6.75 -24.07 -8.99
C ASP A 133 7.96 -23.16 -9.23
N PHE A 134 9.05 -23.41 -8.47
CA PHE A 134 10.28 -22.65 -8.63
C PHE A 134 11.00 -22.92 -9.97
N GLU A 135 10.62 -23.93 -10.73
CA GLU A 135 11.09 -24.09 -12.11
C GLU A 135 10.54 -23.01 -13.05
N GLU A 136 9.52 -22.26 -12.63
CA GLU A 136 9.04 -21.07 -13.34
C GLU A 136 9.79 -19.78 -12.99
N LEU A 137 10.75 -19.84 -12.05
CA LEU A 137 11.56 -18.72 -11.61
C LEU A 137 12.37 -18.05 -12.73
N PRO A 138 12.99 -18.80 -13.68
CA PRO A 138 13.81 -18.21 -14.74
C PRO A 138 13.09 -17.14 -15.55
N LYS A 139 11.82 -17.34 -15.91
CA LYS A 139 11.06 -16.35 -16.69
C LYS A 139 10.80 -15.04 -15.95
N LEU A 140 10.70 -15.09 -14.61
CA LEU A 140 10.55 -13.90 -13.77
C LEU A 140 11.89 -13.20 -13.56
N TYR A 141 12.95 -13.99 -13.38
CA TYR A 141 14.32 -13.50 -13.25
C TYR A 141 14.73 -12.70 -14.49
N ASP A 142 14.49 -13.22 -15.70
CA ASP A 142 14.83 -12.56 -16.95
C ASP A 142 14.24 -11.16 -17.09
N LEU A 143 13.01 -10.93 -16.63
CA LEU A 143 12.37 -9.61 -16.67
C LEU A 143 13.11 -8.59 -15.79
N VAL A 144 13.63 -9.05 -14.65
CA VAL A 144 14.34 -8.18 -13.70
C VAL A 144 15.79 -7.97 -14.13
N GLU A 145 16.48 -9.02 -14.54
CA GLU A 145 17.88 -8.97 -15.02
C GLU A 145 18.01 -8.08 -16.26
N ASN A 146 17.06 -8.16 -17.19
CA ASN A 146 17.05 -7.33 -18.40
C ASN A 146 16.60 -5.86 -18.14
N GLY A 147 16.29 -5.51 -16.90
CA GLY A 147 15.81 -4.16 -16.53
C GLY A 147 14.42 -3.84 -17.10
N GLU A 148 13.63 -4.85 -17.43
CA GLU A 148 12.27 -4.68 -17.93
C GLU A 148 11.26 -4.47 -16.80
N ALA A 149 11.60 -4.89 -15.58
CA ALA A 149 10.83 -4.72 -14.37
C ALA A 149 11.73 -4.50 -13.15
N ASP A 150 11.29 -3.66 -12.21
CA ASP A 150 11.88 -3.55 -10.88
C ASP A 150 11.43 -4.73 -9.99
N MET A 151 10.21 -5.24 -10.26
CA MET A 151 9.63 -6.43 -9.65
C MET A 151 8.83 -7.24 -10.68
N ALA A 152 9.15 -8.52 -10.82
CA ALA A 152 8.38 -9.48 -11.59
C ALA A 152 7.59 -10.40 -10.65
N MET A 153 6.34 -10.72 -10.99
CA MET A 153 5.44 -11.53 -10.16
C MET A 153 4.86 -12.68 -10.98
N GLY A 154 4.73 -13.83 -10.35
CA GLY A 154 3.94 -14.92 -10.89
C GLY A 154 2.44 -14.71 -10.59
N SER A 155 1.61 -14.52 -11.62
CA SER A 155 0.16 -14.38 -11.44
C SER A 155 -0.55 -15.73 -11.54
N ARG A 156 -1.16 -16.16 -10.44
CA ARG A 156 -2.00 -17.37 -10.38
C ARG A 156 -3.31 -17.16 -11.14
N LEU A 157 -3.85 -15.92 -11.08
CA LEU A 157 -5.14 -15.59 -11.70
C LEU A 157 -5.06 -15.40 -13.21
N GLN A 158 -3.86 -15.18 -13.77
CA GLN A 158 -3.61 -15.20 -15.22
C GLN A 158 -3.17 -16.57 -15.73
N GLY A 159 -2.69 -17.43 -14.82
CA GLY A 159 -2.17 -18.75 -15.12
C GLY A 159 -3.18 -19.86 -14.87
N GLU A 160 -2.70 -21.04 -14.52
CA GLU A 160 -3.47 -22.23 -14.23
C GLU A 160 -3.52 -22.50 -12.72
N ILE A 161 -4.72 -22.61 -12.16
CA ILE A 161 -4.93 -23.04 -10.78
C ILE A 161 -5.43 -24.46 -10.82
N LEU A 162 -4.60 -25.42 -10.38
CA LEU A 162 -4.96 -26.82 -10.38
C LEU A 162 -6.06 -27.12 -9.37
N ASP A 163 -6.81 -28.19 -9.61
CA ASP A 163 -7.92 -28.60 -8.76
C ASP A 163 -7.48 -28.80 -7.30
N GLY A 164 -8.18 -28.16 -6.37
CA GLY A 164 -7.89 -28.24 -4.94
C GLY A 164 -6.81 -27.29 -4.42
N SER A 165 -6.12 -26.55 -5.30
CA SER A 165 -5.03 -25.64 -4.90
C SER A 165 -5.52 -24.37 -4.20
N MET A 166 -6.70 -23.88 -4.53
CA MET A 166 -7.24 -22.65 -3.97
C MET A 166 -8.74 -22.77 -3.70
N PRO A 167 -9.24 -22.36 -2.51
CA PRO A 167 -10.68 -22.31 -2.26
C PRO A 167 -11.40 -21.39 -3.26
N ALA A 168 -12.55 -21.82 -3.76
CA ALA A 168 -13.33 -21.09 -4.77
C ALA A 168 -13.67 -19.64 -4.34
N LEU A 169 -13.92 -19.40 -3.04
CA LEU A 169 -14.14 -18.06 -2.49
C LEU A 169 -12.92 -17.15 -2.69
N HIS A 170 -11.71 -17.66 -2.48
CA HIS A 170 -10.48 -16.91 -2.69
C HIS A 170 -10.22 -16.67 -4.18
N GLN A 171 -10.39 -17.69 -5.01
CA GLN A 171 -10.12 -17.63 -6.44
C GLN A 171 -11.03 -16.63 -7.18
N TYR A 172 -12.35 -16.68 -6.92
CA TYR A 172 -13.33 -15.94 -7.71
C TYR A 172 -13.80 -14.64 -7.08
N ILE A 173 -13.62 -14.45 -5.76
CA ILE A 173 -14.14 -13.28 -5.05
C ILE A 173 -13.03 -12.58 -4.26
N GLY A 174 -12.36 -13.26 -3.32
CA GLY A 174 -11.45 -12.66 -2.38
C GLY A 174 -10.25 -11.99 -3.05
N ASN A 175 -9.40 -12.76 -3.74
CA ASN A 175 -8.21 -12.23 -4.39
C ASN A 175 -8.53 -11.20 -5.49
N PRO A 176 -9.51 -11.40 -6.39
CA PRO A 176 -9.88 -10.37 -7.36
C PRO A 176 -10.38 -9.07 -6.73
N LEU A 177 -11.19 -9.14 -5.66
CA LEU A 177 -11.71 -7.95 -4.98
C LEU A 177 -10.59 -7.17 -4.27
N LEU A 178 -9.71 -7.87 -3.54
CA LEU A 178 -8.57 -7.27 -2.86
C LEU A 178 -7.57 -6.68 -3.86
N THR A 179 -7.29 -7.37 -4.97
CA THR A 179 -6.43 -6.86 -6.05
C THR A 179 -7.03 -5.62 -6.70
N LYS A 180 -8.34 -5.63 -6.97
CA LYS A 180 -9.03 -4.45 -7.52
C LYS A 180 -8.94 -3.25 -6.56
N PHE A 181 -9.07 -3.50 -5.27
CA PHE A 181 -8.90 -2.47 -4.24
C PHE A 181 -7.49 -1.87 -4.31
N LEU A 182 -6.44 -2.70 -4.32
CA LEU A 182 -5.05 -2.25 -4.46
C LEU A 182 -4.81 -1.44 -5.74
N ASN A 183 -5.33 -1.89 -6.86
CA ASN A 183 -5.19 -1.18 -8.13
C ASN A 183 -5.88 0.20 -8.12
N VAL A 184 -7.06 0.30 -7.49
CA VAL A 184 -7.78 1.58 -7.38
C VAL A 184 -7.03 2.57 -6.48
N PHE A 185 -6.52 2.10 -5.34
CA PHE A 185 -5.92 2.98 -4.34
C PHE A 185 -4.43 3.25 -4.58
N TYR A 186 -3.68 2.28 -5.10
CA TYR A 186 -2.22 2.37 -5.26
C TYR A 186 -1.73 2.32 -6.72
N LYS A 187 -2.65 2.16 -7.69
CA LYS A 187 -2.35 2.12 -9.13
C LYS A 187 -1.28 1.09 -9.51
N ALA A 188 -1.19 0.00 -8.76
CA ALA A 188 -0.16 -1.03 -8.97
C ALA A 188 -0.28 -1.74 -10.33
N GLY A 189 -1.48 -1.79 -10.90
CA GLY A 189 -1.71 -2.36 -12.24
C GLY A 189 -1.54 -3.88 -12.31
N VAL A 190 -1.66 -4.59 -11.19
CA VAL A 190 -1.45 -6.03 -11.08
C VAL A 190 -2.75 -6.81 -11.19
N SER A 191 -2.67 -8.09 -11.60
CA SER A 191 -3.82 -9.01 -11.68
C SER A 191 -3.96 -9.91 -10.45
N ASP A 192 -2.86 -10.19 -9.74
CA ASP A 192 -2.83 -11.05 -8.54
C ASP A 192 -1.91 -10.48 -7.46
N ALA A 193 -2.40 -9.47 -6.73
CA ALA A 193 -1.62 -8.77 -5.71
C ALA A 193 -1.19 -9.64 -4.51
N HIS A 194 -1.78 -10.82 -4.32
CA HIS A 194 -1.52 -11.72 -3.21
C HIS A 194 -0.68 -12.94 -3.60
N SER A 195 -0.14 -12.98 -4.82
CA SER A 195 0.83 -14.00 -5.19
C SER A 195 2.11 -13.88 -4.38
N GLY A 196 2.58 -14.99 -3.81
CA GLY A 196 3.82 -15.06 -3.03
C GLY A 196 5.08 -15.14 -3.89
N MET A 197 4.99 -15.61 -5.15
CA MET A 197 6.15 -15.77 -6.02
C MET A 197 6.54 -14.46 -6.69
N ARG A 198 7.67 -13.88 -6.30
CA ARG A 198 8.17 -12.59 -6.78
C ARG A 198 9.67 -12.60 -6.95
N VAL A 199 10.14 -11.86 -7.95
CA VAL A 199 11.55 -11.55 -8.17
C VAL A 199 11.71 -10.05 -8.27
N PHE A 200 12.69 -9.47 -7.59
CA PHE A 200 12.91 -8.02 -7.58
C PHE A 200 14.38 -7.70 -7.34
N THR A 201 14.79 -6.50 -7.72
CA THR A 201 16.14 -6.02 -7.43
C THR A 201 16.29 -5.64 -5.95
N ARG A 202 17.50 -5.73 -5.42
CA ARG A 202 17.82 -5.21 -4.09
C ARG A 202 17.49 -3.72 -3.95
N GLU A 203 17.69 -2.94 -5.00
CA GLU A 203 17.34 -1.53 -5.04
C GLU A 203 15.83 -1.31 -4.92
N ALA A 204 15.03 -2.11 -5.63
CA ALA A 204 13.56 -2.08 -5.51
C ALA A 204 13.12 -2.43 -4.08
N TYR A 205 13.73 -3.45 -3.45
CA TYR A 205 13.45 -3.80 -2.05
C TYR A 205 13.75 -2.65 -1.09
N GLN A 206 14.92 -2.01 -1.25
CA GLN A 206 15.32 -0.87 -0.42
C GLN A 206 14.38 0.34 -0.63
N THR A 207 13.95 0.58 -1.87
CA THR A 207 13.00 1.65 -2.21
C THR A 207 11.62 1.35 -1.60
N MET A 208 11.12 0.13 -1.71
CA MET A 208 9.86 -0.28 -1.09
C MET A 208 9.92 -0.20 0.44
N ASN A 209 11.04 -0.58 1.05
CA ASN A 209 11.27 -0.59 2.50
C ASN A 209 10.05 -1.11 3.30
N PRO A 210 9.59 -2.37 3.06
CA PRO A 210 8.44 -2.93 3.75
C PRO A 210 8.74 -3.15 5.24
N SER A 211 7.70 -3.06 6.07
CA SER A 211 7.82 -3.12 7.53
C SER A 211 6.81 -4.02 8.22
N SER A 212 5.79 -4.49 7.50
CA SER A 212 4.77 -5.37 8.04
C SER A 212 5.33 -6.73 8.41
N THR A 213 4.98 -7.21 9.59
CA THR A 213 5.49 -8.48 10.13
C THR A 213 4.53 -9.65 9.94
N GLY A 214 3.27 -9.39 9.55
CA GLY A 214 2.23 -10.40 9.37
C GLY A 214 1.99 -10.76 7.89
N MET A 215 0.82 -11.37 7.63
CA MET A 215 0.39 -11.78 6.28
C MET A 215 0.16 -10.60 5.33
N GLU A 216 -0.07 -9.41 5.87
CA GLU A 216 -0.21 -8.16 5.12
C GLU A 216 1.07 -7.74 4.38
N PHE A 217 2.22 -8.35 4.68
CA PHE A 217 3.51 -8.09 4.04
C PHE A 217 3.43 -8.16 2.50
N ALA A 218 2.77 -9.19 1.97
CA ALA A 218 2.60 -9.35 0.53
C ALA A 218 1.83 -8.18 -0.11
N SER A 219 0.77 -7.70 0.56
CA SER A 219 0.01 -6.52 0.14
C SER A 219 0.82 -5.23 0.27
N GLU A 220 1.59 -5.07 1.36
CA GLU A 220 2.43 -3.90 1.60
C GLU A 220 3.46 -3.71 0.49
N MET A 221 4.15 -4.78 0.06
CA MET A 221 5.13 -4.68 -1.01
C MET A 221 4.51 -4.08 -2.29
N ILE A 222 3.31 -4.53 -2.67
CA ILE A 222 2.60 -4.00 -3.86
C ILE A 222 2.17 -2.55 -3.66
N MET A 223 1.68 -2.21 -2.46
CA MET A 223 1.28 -0.85 -2.13
C MET A 223 2.46 0.12 -2.22
N ARG A 224 3.61 -0.27 -1.64
CA ARG A 224 4.84 0.54 -1.67
C ARG A 224 5.43 0.61 -3.08
N ALA A 225 5.49 -0.49 -3.81
CA ALA A 225 5.94 -0.48 -5.21
C ALA A 225 5.09 0.46 -6.07
N GLY A 226 3.76 0.43 -5.92
CA GLY A 226 2.86 1.35 -6.61
C GLY A 226 3.04 2.82 -6.17
N ALA A 227 3.25 3.07 -4.87
CA ALA A 227 3.49 4.41 -4.33
C ALA A 227 4.81 5.02 -4.84
N GLU A 228 5.85 4.21 -4.98
CA GLU A 228 7.17 4.61 -5.49
C GLU A 228 7.28 4.56 -7.02
N ASN A 229 6.18 4.22 -7.73
CA ASN A 229 6.12 4.09 -9.18
C ASN A 229 7.12 3.07 -9.76
N LEU A 230 7.41 2.00 -9.03
CA LEU A 230 8.24 0.89 -9.52
C LEU A 230 7.50 0.15 -10.64
N VAL A 231 8.27 -0.33 -11.61
CA VAL A 231 7.73 -1.10 -12.74
C VAL A 231 7.46 -2.53 -12.28
N ILE A 232 6.18 -2.89 -12.18
CA ILE A 232 5.77 -4.27 -11.86
C ILE A 232 5.32 -4.95 -13.14
N LYS A 233 5.85 -6.15 -13.40
CA LYS A 233 5.37 -7.03 -14.48
C LYS A 233 4.88 -8.35 -13.91
N GLU A 234 3.88 -8.92 -14.54
CA GLU A 234 3.31 -10.22 -14.17
C GLU A 234 3.44 -11.20 -15.33
N LEU A 235 3.74 -12.45 -14.98
CA LEU A 235 3.65 -13.59 -15.90
C LEU A 235 2.74 -14.66 -15.31
N PRO A 236 1.96 -15.35 -16.16
CA PRO A 236 1.13 -16.46 -15.70
C PRO A 236 2.00 -17.57 -15.14
N ILE A 237 1.58 -18.14 -14.00
CA ILE A 237 2.21 -19.31 -13.37
C ILE A 237 1.18 -20.40 -13.09
N THR A 238 1.65 -21.63 -12.94
CA THR A 238 0.83 -22.74 -12.45
C THR A 238 0.84 -22.76 -10.93
N TYR A 239 -0.36 -22.86 -10.34
CA TYR A 239 -0.52 -22.93 -8.89
C TYR A 239 -0.96 -24.33 -8.49
N HIS A 240 -0.14 -25.00 -7.70
CA HIS A 240 -0.26 -26.42 -7.34
C HIS A 240 -1.00 -26.63 -6.02
N PRO A 241 -1.56 -27.83 -5.78
CA PRO A 241 -2.04 -28.21 -4.45
C PRO A 241 -0.88 -28.17 -3.44
N ARG A 242 -1.19 -27.66 -2.25
CA ARG A 242 -0.24 -27.63 -1.14
C ARG A 242 0.09 -29.03 -0.64
N GLU A 243 1.34 -29.28 -0.31
CA GLU A 243 1.75 -30.37 0.54
C GLU A 243 1.79 -29.89 2.00
N GLY A 244 1.30 -30.71 2.93
CA GLY A 244 1.20 -30.36 4.35
C GLY A 244 -0.11 -29.66 4.76
N GLU A 245 -0.20 -29.27 6.04
CA GLU A 245 -1.40 -28.66 6.62
C GLU A 245 -1.49 -27.14 6.33
N ALA A 246 -2.71 -26.66 6.06
CA ALA A 246 -2.95 -25.25 5.80
C ALA A 246 -3.12 -24.47 7.11
N ASN A 247 -2.28 -23.44 7.34
CA ASN A 247 -2.29 -22.60 8.53
C ASN A 247 -3.16 -21.32 8.39
N LEU A 248 -3.89 -21.13 7.27
CA LEU A 248 -4.65 -19.91 6.98
C LEU A 248 -6.13 -20.01 7.37
N GLU A 249 -6.61 -19.01 8.11
CA GLU A 249 -8.03 -18.80 8.39
C GLU A 249 -8.62 -17.74 7.46
N SER A 250 -9.39 -18.15 6.46
CA SER A 250 -9.83 -17.34 5.33
C SER A 250 -10.51 -16.01 5.68
N LEU A 251 -11.42 -15.98 6.66
CA LEU A 251 -12.17 -14.77 7.00
C LEU A 251 -11.39 -13.78 7.89
N PRO A 252 -10.73 -14.21 8.98
CA PRO A 252 -9.89 -13.34 9.78
C PRO A 252 -8.74 -12.73 8.98
N ASP A 253 -8.08 -13.52 8.13
CA ASP A 253 -6.95 -13.04 7.33
C ASP A 253 -7.41 -12.09 6.21
N GLY A 254 -8.51 -12.40 5.53
CA GLY A 254 -9.11 -11.49 4.55
C GLY A 254 -9.48 -10.14 5.17
N TRP A 255 -10.09 -10.12 6.38
CA TRP A 255 -10.38 -8.88 7.10
C TRP A 255 -9.13 -8.12 7.51
N ARG A 256 -8.05 -8.82 7.91
CA ARG A 256 -6.76 -8.20 8.24
C ARG A 256 -6.17 -7.46 7.04
N HIS A 257 -6.21 -8.05 5.85
CA HIS A 257 -5.78 -7.39 4.61
C HIS A 257 -6.61 -6.15 4.28
N VAL A 258 -7.95 -6.25 4.32
CA VAL A 258 -8.84 -5.10 4.08
C VAL A 258 -8.57 -3.99 5.08
N LYS A 259 -8.48 -4.31 6.37
CA LYS A 259 -8.18 -3.35 7.43
C LYS A 259 -6.84 -2.65 7.19
N PHE A 260 -5.79 -3.44 6.87
CA PHE A 260 -4.46 -2.90 6.59
C PHE A 260 -4.49 -1.92 5.41
N MET A 261 -5.11 -2.29 4.30
CA MET A 261 -5.24 -1.43 3.12
C MET A 261 -6.01 -0.13 3.42
N LEU A 262 -7.12 -0.21 4.15
CA LEU A 262 -7.92 0.96 4.51
C LEU A 262 -7.18 1.92 5.45
N VAL A 263 -6.46 1.40 6.44
CA VAL A 263 -5.67 2.22 7.38
C VAL A 263 -4.55 2.95 6.64
N ASN A 264 -3.95 2.32 5.63
CA ASN A 264 -2.91 2.93 4.82
C ASN A 264 -3.43 3.80 3.65
N ALA A 265 -4.76 3.90 3.48
CA ALA A 265 -5.41 4.75 2.47
C ALA A 265 -6.42 5.72 3.12
N PRO A 266 -6.00 6.59 4.07
CA PRO A 266 -6.90 7.44 4.85
C PRO A 266 -7.71 8.42 3.98
N GLY A 267 -7.19 8.85 2.84
CA GLY A 267 -7.91 9.69 1.90
C GLY A 267 -9.18 9.04 1.36
N TYR A 268 -9.11 7.77 1.02
CA TYR A 268 -10.27 7.03 0.54
C TYR A 268 -11.21 6.60 1.67
N LEU A 269 -10.69 6.33 2.85
CA LEU A 269 -11.49 5.93 4.01
C LEU A 269 -12.25 7.12 4.61
N PHE A 270 -11.64 8.29 4.65
CA PHE A 270 -12.16 9.46 5.36
C PHE A 270 -12.40 10.66 4.43
N SER A 271 -11.38 11.11 3.66
CA SER A 271 -11.47 12.37 2.91
C SER A 271 -12.53 12.31 1.81
N ALA A 272 -12.57 11.26 0.98
CA ALA A 272 -13.54 11.16 -0.10
C ALA A 272 -15.00 11.02 0.39
N PRO A 273 -15.34 10.13 1.34
CA PRO A 273 -16.69 10.08 1.91
C PRO A 273 -17.07 11.36 2.64
N GLY A 274 -16.14 11.96 3.38
CA GLY A 274 -16.36 13.19 4.12
C GLY A 274 -16.67 14.36 3.20
N ILE A 275 -15.87 14.59 2.15
CA ILE A 275 -16.11 15.63 1.15
C ILE A 275 -17.44 15.40 0.44
N THR A 276 -17.74 14.15 0.05
CA THR A 276 -19.02 13.82 -0.59
C THR A 276 -20.20 14.15 0.30
N LEU A 277 -20.13 13.81 1.59
CA LEU A 277 -21.16 14.09 2.57
C LEU A 277 -21.31 15.60 2.82
N ALA A 278 -20.19 16.33 2.92
CA ALA A 278 -20.20 17.78 3.09
C ALA A 278 -20.87 18.49 1.90
N LEU A 279 -20.50 18.11 0.68
CA LEU A 279 -21.09 18.67 -0.55
C LEU A 279 -22.57 18.33 -0.66
N ALA A 280 -22.97 17.09 -0.34
CA ALA A 280 -24.38 16.70 -0.29
C ALA A 280 -25.15 17.54 0.73
N GLY A 281 -24.59 17.80 1.90
CA GLY A 281 -25.17 18.66 2.93
C GLY A 281 -25.37 20.09 2.44
N VAL A 282 -24.34 20.68 1.85
CA VAL A 282 -24.41 22.03 1.25
C VAL A 282 -25.45 22.09 0.13
N LEU A 283 -25.52 21.08 -0.73
CA LEU A 283 -26.52 21.00 -1.80
C LEU A 283 -27.95 20.96 -1.25
N VAL A 284 -28.20 20.11 -0.25
CA VAL A 284 -29.53 20.04 0.41
C VAL A 284 -29.91 21.38 1.01
N MET A 285 -28.98 22.07 1.69
CA MET A 285 -29.22 23.39 2.25
C MET A 285 -29.51 24.44 1.15
N ALA A 286 -28.74 24.42 0.06
CA ALA A 286 -28.94 25.33 -1.07
C ALA A 286 -30.31 25.13 -1.74
N VAL A 287 -30.74 23.89 -1.94
CA VAL A 287 -32.07 23.57 -2.49
C VAL A 287 -33.17 24.00 -1.53
N ALA A 288 -32.99 23.78 -0.22
CA ALA A 288 -33.96 24.20 0.78
C ALA A 288 -34.15 25.74 0.86
N LEU A 289 -33.07 26.53 0.58
CA LEU A 289 -33.12 27.98 0.51
C LEU A 289 -33.69 28.52 -0.80
N SER A 290 -33.74 27.69 -1.86
CA SER A 290 -34.16 28.15 -3.20
C SER A 290 -35.65 28.05 -3.48
N ASP A 291 -36.49 27.63 -2.51
CA ASP A 291 -37.94 27.40 -2.65
C ASP A 291 -38.33 26.43 -3.83
N VAL A 292 -37.38 25.67 -4.34
CA VAL A 292 -37.63 24.70 -5.42
C VAL A 292 -38.45 23.54 -4.89
N SER A 293 -39.58 23.25 -5.56
CA SER A 293 -40.40 22.07 -5.28
C SER A 293 -39.95 20.87 -6.12
N ILE A 294 -39.68 19.71 -5.48
CA ILE A 294 -39.38 18.46 -6.14
C ILE A 294 -40.62 17.58 -6.01
N ASN A 295 -41.23 17.22 -7.15
CA ASN A 295 -42.51 16.45 -7.18
C ASN A 295 -43.62 17.04 -6.28
N GLY A 296 -43.71 18.37 -6.18
CA GLY A 296 -44.73 19.04 -5.38
C GLY A 296 -44.42 19.15 -3.88
N ALA A 297 -43.27 18.66 -3.42
CA ALA A 297 -42.79 18.82 -2.06
C ALA A 297 -41.68 19.89 -2.00
N THR A 298 -41.78 20.83 -1.08
CA THR A 298 -40.73 21.84 -0.79
C THR A 298 -39.85 21.34 0.35
N LEU A 299 -38.52 21.54 0.21
CA LEU A 299 -37.58 21.28 1.28
C LEU A 299 -37.64 22.45 2.30
N GLY A 300 -37.95 22.14 3.54
CA GLY A 300 -38.06 23.14 4.61
C GLY A 300 -36.99 22.96 5.69
N VAL A 301 -37.28 23.51 6.88
CA VAL A 301 -36.36 23.55 8.04
C VAL A 301 -35.76 22.18 8.39
N ASN A 302 -36.53 21.09 8.31
CA ASN A 302 -36.02 19.75 8.59
C ASN A 302 -34.92 19.34 7.61
N SER A 303 -35.08 19.70 6.34
CA SER A 303 -34.05 19.44 5.30
C SER A 303 -32.82 20.32 5.51
N MET A 304 -33.01 21.57 5.94
CA MET A 304 -31.90 22.45 6.34
C MET A 304 -31.11 21.89 7.50
N ILE A 305 -31.75 21.35 8.53
CA ILE A 305 -31.10 20.71 9.68
C ILE A 305 -30.33 19.47 9.19
N ALA A 306 -30.96 18.61 8.40
CA ALA A 306 -30.30 17.43 7.85
C ALA A 306 -29.07 17.81 7.00
N GLY A 307 -29.21 18.80 6.10
CA GLY A 307 -28.11 19.31 5.30
C GLY A 307 -26.97 19.89 6.13
N GLY A 308 -27.30 20.68 7.18
CA GLY A 308 -26.31 21.21 8.11
C GLY A 308 -25.54 20.12 8.87
N LEU A 309 -26.24 19.10 9.35
CA LEU A 309 -25.60 17.94 9.99
C LEU A 309 -24.68 17.19 9.02
N PHE A 310 -25.10 16.94 7.77
CA PHE A 310 -24.25 16.31 6.76
C PHE A 310 -23.03 17.17 6.45
N ALA A 311 -23.16 18.49 6.36
CA ALA A 311 -22.03 19.38 6.14
C ALA A 311 -21.04 19.33 7.31
N ILE A 312 -21.50 19.40 8.55
CA ILE A 312 -20.66 19.34 9.76
C ILE A 312 -19.93 17.99 9.85
N VAL A 313 -20.68 16.88 9.75
CA VAL A 313 -20.09 15.52 9.83
C VAL A 313 -19.14 15.28 8.65
N GLY A 314 -19.51 15.74 7.45
CA GLY A 314 -18.69 15.59 6.26
C GLY A 314 -17.33 16.30 6.38
N VAL A 315 -17.32 17.55 6.84
CA VAL A 315 -16.09 18.29 7.13
C VAL A 315 -15.26 17.59 8.21
N GLN A 316 -15.90 17.13 9.29
CA GLN A 316 -15.19 16.43 10.36
C GLN A 316 -14.54 15.14 9.90
N VAL A 317 -15.25 14.32 9.13
CA VAL A 317 -14.72 13.07 8.58
C VAL A 317 -13.56 13.36 7.60
N SER A 318 -13.68 14.42 6.77
CA SER A 318 -12.58 14.82 5.87
C SER A 318 -11.32 15.21 6.65
N LEU A 319 -11.46 15.94 7.76
CA LEU A 319 -10.36 16.34 8.62
C LEU A 319 -9.69 15.14 9.31
N PHE A 320 -10.45 14.07 9.65
CA PHE A 320 -9.86 12.83 10.14
C PHE A 320 -8.94 12.19 9.11
N GLY A 321 -9.26 12.29 7.80
CA GLY A 321 -8.37 11.86 6.73
C GLY A 321 -7.03 12.60 6.74
N ALA A 322 -7.07 13.94 6.87
CA ALA A 322 -5.86 14.76 6.97
C ALA A 322 -5.03 14.43 8.23
N PHE A 323 -5.69 14.29 9.39
CA PHE A 323 -5.01 13.92 10.63
C PHE A 323 -4.36 12.54 10.55
N ALA A 324 -5.08 11.54 10.01
CA ALA A 324 -4.56 10.19 9.85
C ALA A 324 -3.38 10.14 8.87
N THR A 325 -3.37 10.97 7.83
CA THR A 325 -2.26 11.05 6.87
C THR A 325 -0.99 11.63 7.50
N ILE A 326 -1.12 12.61 8.39
CA ILE A 326 0.04 13.23 9.03
C ILE A 326 0.54 12.36 10.19
N ALA A 327 -0.37 11.90 11.07
CA ALA A 327 0.02 11.18 12.28
C ALA A 327 0.40 9.70 12.04
N GLY A 328 -0.10 9.07 10.97
CA GLY A 328 0.03 7.65 10.72
C GLY A 328 1.15 7.26 9.76
N GLU A 329 1.81 8.21 9.11
CA GLU A 329 2.76 7.93 8.02
C GLU A 329 2.28 6.84 7.06
N PRO A 330 1.04 6.93 6.54
CA PRO A 330 0.50 5.88 5.70
C PRO A 330 1.33 5.73 4.43
N ILE A 331 1.27 4.56 3.80
CA ILE A 331 1.85 4.36 2.48
C ILE A 331 1.17 5.33 1.51
N ARG A 332 1.84 6.43 1.17
CA ARG A 332 1.26 7.48 0.31
C ARG A 332 1.10 6.93 -1.10
N SER A 333 -0.13 6.81 -1.55
CA SER A 333 -0.42 6.56 -2.96
C SER A 333 -0.13 7.82 -3.77
N ALA A 334 0.60 7.71 -4.87
CA ALA A 334 0.77 8.78 -5.87
C ALA A 334 -0.57 9.29 -6.46
N GLY A 335 -1.69 8.76 -6.03
CA GLY A 335 -3.03 8.98 -6.57
C GLY A 335 -4.09 9.50 -5.62
N ASP A 336 -3.76 9.93 -4.40
CA ASP A 336 -4.73 10.56 -3.50
C ASP A 336 -4.66 12.11 -3.57
N PRO A 337 -5.25 12.74 -4.61
CA PRO A 337 -5.17 14.18 -4.79
C PRO A 337 -5.97 14.95 -3.73
N LEU A 338 -6.96 14.32 -3.09
CA LEU A 338 -7.85 15.00 -2.14
C LEU A 338 -7.13 15.27 -0.82
N THR A 339 -6.48 14.26 -0.27
CA THR A 339 -5.73 14.41 0.99
C THR A 339 -4.47 15.23 0.78
N THR A 340 -3.79 15.07 -0.37
CA THR A 340 -2.63 15.90 -0.74
C THR A 340 -2.99 17.37 -0.78
N VAL A 341 -4.13 17.75 -1.39
CA VAL A 341 -4.59 19.15 -1.40
C VAL A 341 -4.91 19.64 0.01
N LEU A 342 -5.54 18.82 0.85
CA LEU A 342 -5.84 19.18 2.23
C LEU A 342 -4.59 19.38 3.08
N VAL A 343 -3.58 18.54 2.93
CA VAL A 343 -2.35 18.55 3.73
C VAL A 343 -1.35 19.58 3.21
N ASP A 344 -1.11 19.63 1.89
CA ASP A 344 -0.04 20.43 1.30
C ASP A 344 -0.43 21.89 1.03
N LYS A 345 -1.72 22.15 0.77
CA LYS A 345 -2.21 23.50 0.40
C LYS A 345 -2.90 24.26 1.52
N ILE A 346 -3.39 23.59 2.56
CA ILE A 346 -4.07 24.23 3.67
C ILE A 346 -3.09 24.41 4.83
N ASN A 347 -2.40 25.55 4.84
CA ASN A 347 -1.58 25.97 5.97
C ASN A 347 -2.49 26.46 7.12
N LEU A 348 -1.93 26.51 8.35
CA LEU A 348 -2.61 27.01 9.54
C LEU A 348 -3.30 28.35 9.29
N GLU A 349 -2.59 29.29 8.67
CA GLU A 349 -3.10 30.65 8.43
C GLU A 349 -4.31 30.66 7.52
N HIS A 350 -4.30 29.87 6.44
CA HIS A 350 -5.44 29.79 5.51
C HIS A 350 -6.65 29.10 6.14
N GLY A 351 -6.42 27.99 6.84
CA GLY A 351 -7.47 27.24 7.51
C GLY A 351 -8.09 28.03 8.65
N ALA A 352 -7.28 28.59 9.54
CA ALA A 352 -7.73 29.39 10.66
C ALA A 352 -8.44 30.68 10.20
N THR A 353 -7.91 31.38 9.18
CA THR A 353 -8.52 32.59 8.63
C THR A 353 -9.86 32.27 7.98
N GLY A 354 -9.93 31.20 7.14
CA GLY A 354 -11.19 30.77 6.51
C GLY A 354 -12.23 30.35 7.53
N GLY A 355 -11.84 29.59 8.54
CA GLY A 355 -12.71 29.18 9.64
C GLY A 355 -13.23 30.37 10.45
N LEU A 356 -12.35 31.35 10.76
CA LEU A 356 -12.73 32.55 11.47
C LEU A 356 -13.69 33.41 10.66
N LEU A 357 -13.54 33.54 9.36
CA LEU A 357 -14.46 34.25 8.47
C LEU A 357 -15.84 33.59 8.47
N ILE A 358 -15.91 32.27 8.33
CA ILE A 358 -17.18 31.51 8.36
C ILE A 358 -17.86 31.67 9.74
N PHE A 359 -17.08 31.52 10.81
CA PHE A 359 -17.58 31.77 12.19
C PHE A 359 -18.15 33.15 12.36
N THR A 360 -17.39 34.18 11.96
CA THR A 360 -17.79 35.58 12.15
C THR A 360 -19.05 35.93 11.37
N ALA A 361 -19.19 35.44 10.14
CA ALA A 361 -20.38 35.60 9.32
C ALA A 361 -21.61 34.94 9.98
N GLY A 362 -21.50 33.72 10.44
CA GLY A 362 -22.55 32.99 11.14
C GLY A 362 -22.93 33.64 12.48
N ALA A 363 -21.92 34.04 13.27
CA ALA A 363 -22.15 34.70 14.56
C ALA A 363 -22.79 36.08 14.40
N ALA A 364 -22.36 36.90 13.44
CA ALA A 364 -22.93 38.21 13.16
C ALA A 364 -24.40 38.10 12.75
N TYR A 365 -24.72 37.14 11.86
CA TYR A 365 -26.12 36.90 11.49
C TYR A 365 -26.95 36.40 12.67
N SER A 366 -26.45 35.48 13.48
CA SER A 366 -27.11 34.97 14.68
C SER A 366 -27.39 36.12 15.68
N ALA A 367 -26.42 37.01 15.89
CA ALA A 367 -26.56 38.19 16.73
C ALA A 367 -27.63 39.13 16.19
N TYR A 368 -27.67 39.36 14.87
CA TYR A 368 -28.70 40.13 14.19
C TYR A 368 -30.12 39.56 14.42
N VAL A 369 -30.27 38.24 14.29
CA VAL A 369 -31.55 37.55 14.56
C VAL A 369 -31.99 37.71 16.00
N VAL A 370 -31.09 37.56 16.97
CA VAL A 370 -31.37 37.76 18.40
C VAL A 370 -31.80 39.23 18.66
N TRP A 371 -31.10 40.19 18.02
CA TRP A 371 -31.46 41.59 18.12
C TRP A 371 -32.84 41.88 17.55
N GLN A 372 -33.20 41.37 16.37
CA GLN A 372 -34.53 41.53 15.78
C GLN A 372 -35.62 40.92 16.68
N TRP A 373 -35.38 39.73 17.22
CA TRP A 373 -36.29 39.08 18.15
C TRP A 373 -36.55 39.92 19.41
N ALA A 374 -35.50 40.44 20.02
CA ALA A 374 -35.63 41.33 21.18
C ALA A 374 -36.33 42.65 20.81
N ALA A 375 -36.00 43.27 19.67
CA ALA A 375 -36.62 44.50 19.19
C ALA A 375 -38.13 44.36 18.87
N SER A 376 -38.57 43.14 18.49
CA SER A 376 -39.98 42.82 18.26
C SER A 376 -40.77 42.57 19.54
N GLY A 377 -40.18 42.72 20.71
CA GLY A 377 -40.77 42.38 22.00
C GLY A 377 -40.93 40.87 22.19
N TYR A 378 -40.03 40.09 21.62
CA TYR A 378 -40.00 38.62 21.67
C TYR A 378 -41.15 37.93 20.91
N ALA A 379 -41.83 38.67 20.00
CA ALA A 379 -43.02 38.19 19.31
C ALA A 379 -42.76 37.49 17.97
N VAL A 380 -41.67 37.84 17.25
CA VAL A 380 -41.39 37.35 15.90
C VAL A 380 -40.00 36.76 15.85
N VAL A 381 -39.92 35.45 15.51
CA VAL A 381 -38.65 34.77 15.18
C VAL A 381 -38.46 34.87 13.67
N PRO A 382 -37.32 35.43 13.18
CA PRO A 382 -37.04 35.47 11.74
C PRO A 382 -36.91 34.07 11.13
N ILE A 383 -36.88 34.03 9.81
CA ILE A 383 -36.88 32.86 8.95
C ILE A 383 -36.00 31.70 9.51
N ALA A 384 -36.62 30.55 9.75
CA ALA A 384 -35.96 29.43 10.45
C ALA A 384 -34.86 28.80 9.64
N GLU A 385 -34.98 28.75 8.32
CA GLU A 385 -33.98 28.17 7.39
C GLU A 385 -32.65 28.91 7.46
N THR A 386 -32.65 30.23 7.42
CA THR A 386 -31.44 31.05 7.50
C THR A 386 -30.78 30.99 8.89
N ASN A 387 -31.54 30.75 9.94
CA ASN A 387 -31.00 30.55 11.29
C ASN A 387 -30.23 29.25 11.38
N VAL A 388 -30.73 28.16 10.77
CA VAL A 388 -30.03 26.90 10.70
C VAL A 388 -28.71 27.05 9.92
N LEU A 389 -28.74 27.79 8.80
CA LEU A 389 -27.52 28.07 8.02
C LEU A 389 -26.49 28.82 8.87
N ALA A 390 -26.89 29.86 9.59
CA ALA A 390 -26.00 30.66 10.44
C ALA A 390 -25.37 29.80 11.56
N LEU A 391 -26.18 29.00 12.25
CA LEU A 391 -25.68 28.10 13.30
C LEU A 391 -24.74 27.03 12.73
N THR A 392 -25.04 26.48 11.55
CA THR A 392 -24.15 25.56 10.86
C THR A 392 -22.79 26.23 10.53
N ALA A 393 -22.82 27.50 10.06
CA ALA A 393 -21.61 28.25 9.79
C ALA A 393 -20.79 28.52 11.07
N VAL A 394 -21.44 28.84 12.19
CA VAL A 394 -20.73 28.98 13.48
C VAL A 394 -20.02 27.70 13.88
N VAL A 395 -20.70 26.55 13.81
CA VAL A 395 -20.10 25.26 14.18
C VAL A 395 -18.95 24.88 13.24
N LEU A 396 -19.16 25.02 11.93
CA LEU A 396 -18.11 24.73 10.92
C LEU A 396 -16.89 25.64 11.10
N GLY A 397 -17.13 26.94 11.34
CA GLY A 397 -16.07 27.91 11.56
C GLY A 397 -15.20 27.55 12.78
N VAL A 398 -15.81 27.23 13.91
CA VAL A 398 -15.10 26.76 15.11
C VAL A 398 -14.31 25.48 14.81
N GLN A 399 -14.97 24.51 14.19
CA GLN A 399 -14.36 23.23 13.86
C GLN A 399 -13.14 23.39 12.95
N ILE A 400 -13.22 24.20 11.90
CA ILE A 400 -12.11 24.44 10.96
C ILE A 400 -10.95 25.13 11.67
N VAL A 401 -11.21 26.16 12.51
CA VAL A 401 -10.15 26.86 13.26
C VAL A 401 -9.37 25.88 14.14
N PHE A 402 -10.07 25.16 15.03
CA PHE A 402 -9.38 24.23 15.95
C PHE A 402 -8.69 23.08 15.21
N SER A 403 -9.27 22.59 14.12
CA SER A 403 -8.64 21.55 13.29
C SER A 403 -7.39 22.06 12.59
N SER A 404 -7.34 23.31 12.16
CA SER A 404 -6.13 23.91 11.57
C SER A 404 -4.99 24.00 12.58
N PHE A 405 -5.27 24.36 13.83
CA PHE A 405 -4.27 24.32 14.91
C PHE A 405 -3.79 22.89 15.18
N LEU A 406 -4.69 21.91 15.23
CA LEU A 406 -4.29 20.51 15.44
C LEU A 406 -3.41 19.98 14.31
N LEU A 407 -3.76 20.32 13.05
CA LEU A 407 -2.93 19.97 11.89
C LEU A 407 -1.52 20.56 12.00
N SER A 408 -1.41 21.83 12.39
CA SER A 408 -0.12 22.50 12.57
C SER A 408 0.72 21.82 13.66
N VAL A 409 0.12 21.47 14.79
CA VAL A 409 0.81 20.74 15.87
C VAL A 409 1.31 19.38 15.38
N LEU A 410 0.51 18.63 14.62
CA LEU A 410 0.91 17.34 14.08
C LEU A 410 2.05 17.45 13.05
N VAL A 411 2.07 18.51 12.24
CA VAL A 411 3.14 18.75 11.27
C VAL A 411 4.45 19.13 11.95
N GLU A 412 4.41 19.90 13.05
CA GLU A 412 5.62 20.33 13.77
C GLU A 412 6.22 19.21 14.64
N THR A 413 5.45 18.18 14.97
CA THR A 413 5.89 17.08 15.85
C THR A 413 6.41 15.85 15.09
N ASN A 414 6.19 15.77 13.77
CA ASN A 414 6.71 14.75 12.86
C ASN A 414 7.81 15.32 11.96
#